data_c7f2af63baa5e18af591d23563ec7d7d
#
_entry.id   c7f2af63baa5e18af591d23563ec7d7d
#
_cell.length_a   1.000
_cell.length_b   1.000
_cell.length_c   1.000
_cell.angle_alpha   90.00
_cell.angle_beta   90.00
_cell.angle_gamma   90.00
#
_symmetry.space_group_name_H-M   'P 1'
#
loop_
_entity.id
_entity.type
_entity.pdbx_description
1 polymer ?
#
loop_
_entity_poly.entity_id
_entity_poly.type
_entity_poly.pdbx_seq_one_letter_code
_entity_poly.pdbx_strand_id
1 'polypeptide(L)'
;MYKRQHLRYGTSGLFDEGSCHPYLRRTNWPTRTLMVLGNFNMTNTPELNQRMIERGQHPVFGTDTQTVLEEIGYHLDEAHTDLYRALRDSGMPGPEIPHAISSRLNIQEIIHNSAKQWDGGYAIMGAIGNGDYFCLRDPHGIRPCHYLITDEFIAVASERVPLMTVFEVESEQVQELPPANMLSIKADGTHAITEFTTPLKPAPCSFEKIYFSRGNDPIVYRERKALGAALTPQIVDSLEDRFDKSAITYIPNTAETAYYGLLEGLRVYRRKRVHAQLLEALRNGTLDENMLDSAILKRWPRGEKIAHKDIKMRTFITQEKSRAQLVSHVYDLTYGAVGPEDVLVALDLSLIHISEPTRRS
;
A
#
# COMPACT_ATOMS: atom_id res chain seq x y z
N MET A 1 1.33 -10.35 25.46
CA MET A 1 0.87 -8.94 25.48
C MET A 1 0.42 -8.56 24.07
N TYR A 2 -0.85 -8.20 23.89
CA TYR A 2 -1.39 -7.85 22.58
C TYR A 2 -1.22 -6.35 22.34
N LYS A 3 -0.57 -5.96 21.23
CA LYS A 3 -0.46 -4.58 20.80
C LYS A 3 -1.09 -4.41 19.43
N ARG A 4 -1.87 -3.33 19.25
CA ARG A 4 -2.45 -2.93 17.98
C ARG A 4 -2.10 -1.49 17.70
N GLN A 5 -1.77 -1.21 16.47
CA GLN A 5 -1.45 0.14 16.03
C GLN A 5 -2.00 0.36 14.63
N HIS A 6 -2.65 1.48 14.43
CA HIS A 6 -3.06 1.98 13.14
C HIS A 6 -2.58 3.43 12.99
N LEU A 7 -1.78 3.66 11.96
CA LEU A 7 -1.31 4.99 11.57
C LEU A 7 -2.20 5.45 10.40
N ARG A 8 -3.28 6.15 10.71
CA ARG A 8 -4.22 6.60 9.70
C ARG A 8 -3.62 7.72 8.85
N TYR A 9 -3.69 7.52 7.53
CA TYR A 9 -3.54 8.55 6.54
C TYR A 9 -4.86 8.69 5.79
N GLY A 10 -5.62 9.74 6.08
CA GLY A 10 -6.94 9.95 5.47
C GLY A 10 -6.83 10.34 4.00
N THR A 11 -7.36 9.53 3.10
CA THR A 11 -7.48 9.82 1.67
C THR A 11 -8.89 10.24 1.29
N SER A 12 -9.88 9.92 2.12
CA SER A 12 -11.30 10.24 1.93
C SER A 12 -12.03 10.27 3.28
N GLY A 13 -13.19 10.91 3.34
CA GLY A 13 -14.06 10.98 4.51
C GLY A 13 -13.75 12.13 5.46
N LEU A 14 -14.36 12.09 6.65
CA LEU A 14 -14.18 13.11 7.69
C LEU A 14 -12.81 12.97 8.37
N PHE A 15 -12.17 14.10 8.65
CA PHE A 15 -10.89 14.18 9.34
C PHE A 15 -11.09 14.63 10.79
N ASP A 16 -11.85 13.85 11.54
CA ASP A 16 -12.12 14.07 12.96
C ASP A 16 -11.58 12.93 13.82
N GLU A 17 -11.55 13.13 15.13
CA GLU A 17 -11.12 12.14 16.10
C GLU A 17 -12.01 10.90 16.10
N GLY A 18 -13.33 11.08 15.86
CA GLY A 18 -14.31 9.99 15.78
C GLY A 18 -14.10 9.06 14.59
N SER A 19 -13.40 9.51 13.56
CA SER A 19 -13.06 8.69 12.38
C SER A 19 -11.72 7.96 12.50
N CYS A 20 -11.02 8.03 13.64
CA CYS A 20 -9.77 7.32 13.87
C CYS A 20 -9.99 5.83 14.19
N HIS A 21 -9.12 4.98 13.65
CA HIS A 21 -9.09 3.56 13.98
C HIS A 21 -8.39 3.31 15.33
N PRO A 22 -8.74 2.24 16.06
CA PRO A 22 -9.77 1.24 15.76
C PRO A 22 -11.19 1.71 16.12
N TYR A 23 -12.18 1.24 15.36
CA TYR A 23 -13.57 1.36 15.74
C TYR A 23 -13.95 0.25 16.73
N LEU A 24 -14.72 0.59 17.76
CA LEU A 24 -15.05 -0.31 18.84
C LEU A 24 -16.56 -0.35 19.08
N ARG A 25 -17.13 -1.54 18.95
CA ARG A 25 -18.50 -1.88 19.34
C ARG A 25 -18.46 -2.57 20.69
N ARG A 26 -18.89 -1.87 21.74
CA ARG A 26 -18.92 -2.40 23.12
C ARG A 26 -20.26 -2.98 23.48
N THR A 27 -20.24 -4.13 24.11
CA THR A 27 -21.39 -4.74 24.77
C THR A 27 -20.98 -5.29 26.15
N ASN A 28 -21.97 -5.71 26.95
CA ASN A 28 -21.69 -6.39 28.21
C ASN A 28 -21.35 -7.90 28.05
N TRP A 29 -21.28 -8.38 26.80
CA TRP A 29 -20.84 -9.74 26.46
C TRP A 29 -19.47 -9.67 25.78
N PRO A 30 -18.42 -10.30 26.34
CA PRO A 30 -17.12 -10.35 25.66
C PRO A 30 -17.22 -10.87 24.22
N THR A 31 -17.99 -11.94 24.00
CA THR A 31 -18.21 -12.57 22.69
C THR A 31 -19.02 -11.74 21.69
N ARG A 32 -19.58 -10.58 22.09
CA ARG A 32 -20.24 -9.60 21.21
C ARG A 32 -19.47 -8.28 21.10
N THR A 33 -18.44 -8.10 21.92
CA THR A 33 -17.56 -6.92 21.82
C THR A 33 -16.64 -7.12 20.65
N LEU A 34 -16.61 -6.16 19.74
CA LEU A 34 -15.86 -6.22 18.48
C LEU A 34 -15.04 -4.95 18.28
N MET A 35 -13.81 -5.11 17.84
CA MET A 35 -12.95 -4.04 17.41
C MET A 35 -12.49 -4.30 15.98
N VAL A 36 -12.52 -3.26 15.12
CA VAL A 36 -12.12 -3.35 13.72
C VAL A 36 -11.19 -2.20 13.36
N LEU A 37 -10.17 -2.50 12.61
CA LEU A 37 -9.27 -1.54 11.97
C LEU A 37 -8.80 -2.11 10.63
N GLY A 38 -8.29 -1.26 9.75
CA GLY A 38 -7.74 -1.75 8.48
C GLY A 38 -7.39 -0.65 7.49
N ASN A 39 -6.87 -1.10 6.37
CA ASN A 39 -6.67 -0.31 5.16
C ASN A 39 -7.69 -0.78 4.12
N PHE A 40 -8.76 -0.02 3.95
CA PHE A 40 -9.82 -0.40 3.04
C PHE A 40 -10.57 0.81 2.48
N ASN A 41 -11.25 0.57 1.37
CA ASN A 41 -12.21 1.47 0.77
C ASN A 41 -13.30 0.63 0.12
N MET A 42 -14.50 0.72 0.69
CA MET A 42 -15.67 0.01 0.18
C MET A 42 -16.36 0.87 -0.87
N THR A 43 -16.59 0.30 -2.05
CA THR A 43 -17.21 1.03 -3.18
C THR A 43 -18.72 1.13 -3.04
N ASN A 44 -19.33 0.19 -2.31
CA ASN A 44 -20.79 0.06 -2.14
C ASN A 44 -21.29 0.35 -0.71
N THR A 45 -20.63 1.25 0.00
CA THR A 45 -21.04 1.69 1.34
C THR A 45 -22.50 2.15 1.42
N PRO A 46 -23.05 2.93 0.46
CA PRO A 46 -24.44 3.35 0.49
C PRO A 46 -25.42 2.16 0.46
N GLU A 47 -25.17 1.16 -0.36
CA GLU A 47 -26.01 -0.04 -0.50
C GLU A 47 -25.97 -0.91 0.77
N LEU A 48 -24.77 -1.03 1.38
CA LEU A 48 -24.62 -1.73 2.65
C LEU A 48 -25.36 -1.00 3.79
N ASN A 49 -25.27 0.32 3.86
CA ASN A 49 -26.00 1.14 4.83
C ASN A 49 -27.52 1.03 4.65
N GLN A 50 -28.02 1.02 3.41
CA GLN A 50 -29.43 0.86 3.13
C GLN A 50 -29.97 -0.48 3.71
N ARG A 51 -29.21 -1.55 3.59
CA ARG A 51 -29.59 -2.86 4.17
C ARG A 51 -29.58 -2.86 5.68
N MET A 52 -28.62 -2.18 6.30
CA MET A 52 -28.64 -2.02 7.75
C MET A 52 -29.94 -1.33 8.19
N ILE A 53 -30.37 -0.31 7.48
CA ILE A 53 -31.65 0.37 7.75
C ILE A 53 -32.83 -0.58 7.57
N GLU A 54 -32.86 -1.38 6.52
CA GLU A 54 -33.91 -2.39 6.26
C GLU A 54 -33.98 -3.46 7.34
N ARG A 55 -32.85 -3.78 8.00
CA ARG A 55 -32.81 -4.68 9.18
C ARG A 55 -33.18 -3.97 10.49
N GLY A 56 -33.53 -2.68 10.47
CA GLY A 56 -33.85 -1.88 11.65
C GLY A 56 -32.62 -1.31 12.39
N GLN A 57 -31.44 -1.37 11.80
CA GLN A 57 -30.25 -0.74 12.34
C GLN A 57 -30.15 0.72 11.86
N HIS A 58 -29.35 1.53 12.56
CA HIS A 58 -29.16 2.93 12.20
C HIS A 58 -27.65 3.24 12.06
N PRO A 59 -27.13 3.54 10.86
CA PRO A 59 -25.74 3.94 10.69
C PRO A 59 -25.49 5.28 11.41
N VAL A 60 -24.54 5.28 12.33
CA VAL A 60 -24.21 6.46 13.17
C VAL A 60 -23.20 7.37 12.47
N PHE A 61 -22.25 6.79 11.78
CA PHE A 61 -21.18 7.51 11.07
C PHE A 61 -21.21 7.21 9.57
N GLY A 62 -20.89 8.21 8.76
CA GLY A 62 -20.84 8.09 7.30
C GLY A 62 -19.51 7.51 6.78
N THR A 63 -18.89 6.58 7.50
CA THR A 63 -17.63 5.95 7.09
C THR A 63 -17.84 4.47 6.77
N ASP A 64 -17.09 3.97 5.79
CA ASP A 64 -17.06 2.55 5.44
C ASP A 64 -16.60 1.66 6.60
N THR A 65 -15.75 2.17 7.48
CA THR A 65 -15.30 1.45 8.69
C THR A 65 -16.46 1.15 9.64
N GLN A 66 -17.34 2.12 9.86
CA GLN A 66 -18.54 1.91 10.68
C GLN A 66 -19.46 0.86 10.05
N THR A 67 -19.67 0.96 8.73
CA THR A 67 -20.50 0.01 7.99
C THR A 67 -19.97 -1.42 8.13
N VAL A 68 -18.66 -1.61 7.95
CA VAL A 68 -18.01 -2.93 8.12
C VAL A 68 -18.13 -3.42 9.56
N LEU A 69 -17.91 -2.56 10.55
CA LEU A 69 -18.04 -2.90 11.97
C LEU A 69 -19.45 -3.41 12.29
N GLU A 70 -20.48 -2.72 11.80
CA GLU A 70 -21.87 -3.08 12.08
C GLU A 70 -22.31 -4.33 11.30
N GLU A 71 -21.85 -4.54 10.06
CA GLU A 71 -22.11 -5.78 9.33
C GLU A 71 -21.51 -7.00 10.04
N ILE A 72 -20.25 -6.92 10.47
CA ILE A 72 -19.64 -8.00 11.27
C ILE A 72 -20.36 -8.15 12.61
N GLY A 73 -20.68 -7.03 13.27
CA GLY A 73 -21.37 -7.01 14.55
C GLY A 73 -22.76 -7.66 14.51
N TYR A 74 -23.50 -7.45 13.42
CA TYR A 74 -24.79 -8.07 13.20
C TYR A 74 -24.68 -9.61 13.17
N HIS A 75 -23.83 -10.16 12.32
CA HIS A 75 -23.65 -11.61 12.22
C HIS A 75 -23.00 -12.23 13.46
N LEU A 76 -22.17 -11.46 14.17
CA LEU A 76 -21.63 -11.86 15.46
C LEU A 76 -22.74 -11.98 16.52
N ASP A 77 -23.70 -11.05 16.54
CA ASP A 77 -24.86 -11.09 17.46
C ASP A 77 -25.80 -12.23 17.13
N GLU A 78 -26.06 -12.54 15.86
CA GLU A 78 -26.85 -13.68 15.43
C GLU A 78 -26.20 -14.98 15.91
N ALA A 79 -24.92 -15.22 15.54
CA ALA A 79 -24.20 -16.43 15.93
C ALA A 79 -24.14 -16.62 17.45
N HIS A 80 -23.89 -15.53 18.20
CA HIS A 80 -23.94 -15.57 19.66
C HIS A 80 -25.33 -15.93 20.19
N THR A 81 -26.37 -15.34 19.63
CA THR A 81 -27.76 -15.56 20.10
C THR A 81 -28.20 -17.02 19.89
N ASP A 82 -27.85 -17.58 18.73
CA ASP A 82 -28.17 -18.97 18.41
C ASP A 82 -27.42 -19.95 19.32
N LEU A 83 -26.13 -19.72 19.56
CA LEU A 83 -25.36 -20.51 20.52
C LEU A 83 -25.92 -20.38 21.95
N TYR A 84 -26.28 -19.17 22.38
CA TYR A 84 -26.85 -18.93 23.68
C TYR A 84 -28.17 -19.71 23.89
N ARG A 85 -29.08 -19.66 22.90
CA ARG A 85 -30.36 -20.40 22.94
C ARG A 85 -30.09 -21.89 23.01
N ALA A 86 -29.30 -22.45 22.12
CA ALA A 86 -28.97 -23.86 22.08
C ALA A 86 -28.37 -24.38 23.40
N LEU A 87 -27.42 -23.61 23.98
CA LEU A 87 -26.79 -23.98 25.25
C LEU A 87 -27.77 -23.91 26.43
N ARG A 88 -28.61 -22.89 26.46
CA ARG A 88 -29.65 -22.76 27.49
C ARG A 88 -30.67 -23.87 27.40
N ASP A 89 -31.12 -24.20 26.19
CA ASP A 89 -32.12 -25.27 25.97
C ASP A 89 -31.53 -26.65 26.29
N SER A 90 -30.22 -26.83 26.20
CA SER A 90 -29.54 -28.05 26.66
C SER A 90 -29.40 -28.16 28.18
N GLY A 91 -29.87 -27.15 28.94
CA GLY A 91 -29.80 -27.13 30.39
C GLY A 91 -28.45 -26.72 30.97
N MET A 92 -27.56 -26.09 30.18
CA MET A 92 -26.24 -25.65 30.65
C MET A 92 -26.38 -24.57 31.73
N PRO A 93 -25.63 -24.66 32.86
CA PRO A 93 -25.62 -23.61 33.88
C PRO A 93 -25.23 -22.24 33.33
N GLY A 94 -25.96 -21.19 33.72
CA GLY A 94 -25.77 -19.83 33.22
C GLY A 94 -24.33 -19.31 33.29
N PRO A 95 -23.56 -19.53 34.36
CA PRO A 95 -22.14 -19.11 34.45
C PRO A 95 -21.20 -19.82 33.48
N GLU A 96 -21.56 -21.00 32.95
CA GLU A 96 -20.74 -21.76 32.00
C GLU A 96 -20.99 -21.34 30.54
N ILE A 97 -22.16 -20.78 30.25
CA ILE A 97 -22.57 -20.39 28.89
C ILE A 97 -21.59 -19.45 28.19
N PRO A 98 -21.06 -18.37 28.80
CA PRO A 98 -20.11 -17.47 28.14
C PRO A 98 -18.84 -18.16 27.66
N HIS A 99 -18.30 -19.10 28.45
CA HIS A 99 -17.12 -19.87 28.08
C HIS A 99 -17.45 -20.85 26.95
N ALA A 100 -18.57 -21.52 27.01
CA ALA A 100 -19.02 -22.43 25.97
C ALA A 100 -19.31 -21.71 24.64
N ILE A 101 -19.85 -20.51 24.65
CA ILE A 101 -20.02 -19.67 23.45
C ILE A 101 -18.64 -19.30 22.90
N SER A 102 -17.73 -18.81 23.74
CA SER A 102 -16.38 -18.41 23.32
C SER A 102 -15.65 -19.54 22.58
N SER A 103 -15.74 -20.78 23.08
CA SER A 103 -15.07 -21.93 22.45
C SER A 103 -15.73 -22.39 21.14
N ARG A 104 -17.05 -22.16 20.97
CA ARG A 104 -17.83 -22.63 19.80
C ARG A 104 -18.04 -21.56 18.74
N LEU A 105 -17.69 -20.31 19.01
CA LEU A 105 -17.89 -19.20 18.07
C LEU A 105 -17.05 -19.42 16.80
N ASN A 106 -17.72 -19.47 15.65
CA ASN A 106 -17.10 -19.68 14.36
C ASN A 106 -16.88 -18.34 13.64
N ILE A 107 -15.68 -17.76 13.78
CA ILE A 107 -15.33 -16.47 13.17
C ILE A 107 -15.37 -16.56 11.65
N GLN A 108 -14.96 -17.69 11.06
CA GLN A 108 -14.95 -17.84 9.61
C GLN A 108 -16.35 -17.73 9.02
N GLU A 109 -17.33 -18.35 9.64
CA GLU A 109 -18.72 -18.27 9.19
C GLU A 109 -19.30 -16.86 9.36
N ILE A 110 -18.99 -16.19 10.48
CA ILE A 110 -19.40 -14.80 10.73
C ILE A 110 -18.85 -13.89 9.63
N ILE A 111 -17.57 -13.97 9.33
CA ILE A 111 -16.93 -13.17 8.28
C ILE A 111 -17.47 -13.54 6.91
N HIS A 112 -17.63 -14.83 6.59
CA HIS A 112 -18.25 -15.28 5.34
C HIS A 112 -19.64 -14.63 5.13
N ASN A 113 -20.49 -14.65 6.14
CA ASN A 113 -21.83 -14.07 6.06
C ASN A 113 -21.79 -12.54 5.92
N SER A 114 -20.90 -11.87 6.64
CA SER A 114 -20.73 -10.43 6.58
C SER A 114 -20.22 -9.96 5.21
N ALA A 115 -19.26 -10.69 4.63
CA ALA A 115 -18.55 -10.29 3.42
C ALA A 115 -19.28 -10.63 2.11
N LYS A 116 -20.42 -11.35 2.14
CA LYS A 116 -21.14 -11.81 0.95
C LYS A 116 -21.37 -10.73 -0.11
N GLN A 117 -21.41 -9.50 0.29
CA GLN A 117 -21.78 -8.39 -0.59
C GLN A 117 -20.83 -7.21 -0.49
N TRP A 118 -19.70 -7.40 0.13
CA TRP A 118 -18.67 -6.38 0.17
C TRP A 118 -18.05 -6.23 -1.22
N ASP A 119 -18.00 -5.00 -1.68
CA ASP A 119 -17.29 -4.62 -2.90
C ASP A 119 -16.27 -3.55 -2.56
N GLY A 120 -15.01 -3.76 -2.94
CA GLY A 120 -13.91 -2.86 -2.63
C GLY A 120 -12.58 -3.57 -2.42
N GLY A 121 -11.56 -2.77 -2.13
CA GLY A 121 -10.24 -3.25 -1.73
C GLY A 121 -10.05 -3.12 -0.23
N TYR A 122 -9.73 -4.21 0.45
CA TYR A 122 -9.61 -4.20 1.90
C TYR A 122 -8.60 -5.19 2.48
N ALA A 123 -7.90 -4.73 3.51
CA ALA A 123 -7.19 -5.56 4.47
C ALA A 123 -7.67 -5.14 5.87
N ILE A 124 -8.45 -6.01 6.51
CA ILE A 124 -9.17 -5.72 7.75
C ILE A 124 -8.61 -6.59 8.86
N MET A 125 -8.35 -5.99 10.00
CA MET A 125 -7.97 -6.67 11.24
C MET A 125 -9.05 -6.43 12.28
N GLY A 126 -9.40 -7.48 13.01
CA GLY A 126 -10.39 -7.39 14.06
C GLY A 126 -10.03 -8.20 15.29
N ALA A 127 -10.74 -7.89 16.38
CA ALA A 127 -10.65 -8.63 17.61
C ALA A 127 -12.01 -8.71 18.28
N ILE A 128 -12.31 -9.86 18.82
CA ILE A 128 -13.47 -10.11 19.65
C ILE A 128 -13.05 -10.04 21.12
N GLY A 129 -13.92 -9.57 21.99
CA GLY A 129 -13.61 -9.37 23.41
C GLY A 129 -13.33 -10.65 24.20
N ASN A 130 -13.58 -11.83 23.62
CA ASN A 130 -13.16 -13.11 24.20
C ASN A 130 -11.68 -13.43 23.99
N GLY A 131 -10.94 -12.59 23.26
CA GLY A 131 -9.52 -12.78 22.98
C GLY A 131 -9.21 -13.38 21.61
N ASP A 132 -10.21 -13.66 20.79
CA ASP A 132 -10.02 -14.09 19.42
C ASP A 132 -9.67 -12.91 18.50
N TYR A 133 -8.82 -13.16 17.50
CA TYR A 133 -8.39 -12.18 16.49
C TYR A 133 -8.61 -12.72 15.09
N PHE A 134 -8.76 -11.81 14.14
CA PHE A 134 -8.75 -12.15 12.73
C PHE A 134 -8.07 -11.07 11.89
N CYS A 135 -7.51 -11.49 10.77
CA CYS A 135 -7.07 -10.62 9.70
C CYS A 135 -7.56 -11.19 8.38
N LEU A 136 -8.13 -10.37 7.51
CA LEU A 136 -8.66 -10.82 6.23
C LEU A 136 -8.25 -9.87 5.09
N ARG A 137 -8.18 -10.43 3.89
CA ARG A 137 -7.80 -9.71 2.67
C ARG A 137 -8.86 -9.87 1.59
N ASP A 138 -9.12 -8.79 0.85
CA ASP A 138 -10.12 -8.75 -0.22
C ASP A 138 -9.91 -9.84 -1.28
N PRO A 139 -11.00 -10.24 -2.00
CA PRO A 139 -10.95 -11.35 -2.95
C PRO A 139 -10.05 -11.13 -4.17
N HIS A 140 -9.76 -9.87 -4.53
CA HIS A 140 -8.87 -9.51 -5.62
C HIS A 140 -7.42 -9.28 -5.17
N GLY A 141 -7.16 -9.23 -3.84
CA GLY A 141 -5.87 -8.87 -3.29
C GLY A 141 -5.45 -7.44 -3.64
N ILE A 142 -6.41 -6.51 -3.71
CA ILE A 142 -6.18 -5.09 -4.02
C ILE A 142 -5.29 -4.46 -2.96
N ARG A 143 -5.63 -4.69 -1.66
CA ARG A 143 -4.84 -4.18 -0.54
C ARG A 143 -3.79 -5.20 -0.11
N PRO A 144 -2.58 -4.73 0.24
CA PRO A 144 -1.54 -5.61 0.75
C PRO A 144 -1.82 -6.01 2.21
N CYS A 145 -1.50 -7.25 2.55
CA CYS A 145 -1.55 -7.77 3.90
C CYS A 145 -0.46 -8.84 4.06
N HIS A 146 0.40 -8.66 5.03
CA HIS A 146 1.53 -9.55 5.30
C HIS A 146 1.46 -10.07 6.73
N TYR A 147 1.95 -11.29 6.94
CA TYR A 147 2.01 -11.90 8.26
C TYR A 147 3.33 -12.62 8.49
N LEU A 148 3.69 -12.72 9.76
CA LEU A 148 4.79 -13.49 10.28
C LEU A 148 4.29 -14.35 11.44
N ILE A 149 4.48 -15.66 11.34
CA ILE A 149 4.11 -16.63 12.38
C ILE A 149 5.41 -17.27 12.89
N THR A 150 5.60 -17.21 14.18
CA THR A 150 6.70 -17.86 14.90
C THR A 150 6.13 -18.68 16.06
N ASP A 151 6.97 -19.45 16.72
CA ASP A 151 6.56 -20.21 17.91
C ASP A 151 6.14 -19.31 19.08
N GLU A 152 6.59 -18.05 19.11
CA GLU A 152 6.36 -17.12 20.21
C GLU A 152 5.24 -16.10 19.94
N PHE A 153 5.04 -15.71 18.66
CA PHE A 153 4.08 -14.68 18.32
C PHE A 153 3.58 -14.76 16.88
N ILE A 154 2.45 -14.12 16.64
CA ILE A 154 1.92 -13.83 15.31
C ILE A 154 1.88 -12.31 15.12
N ALA A 155 2.46 -11.83 14.05
CA ALA A 155 2.45 -10.43 13.68
C ALA A 155 1.83 -10.23 12.29
N VAL A 156 1.02 -9.17 12.14
CA VAL A 156 0.37 -8.83 10.87
C VAL A 156 0.57 -7.34 10.59
N ALA A 157 0.85 -7.01 9.33
CA ALA A 157 1.00 -5.63 8.88
C ALA A 157 0.55 -5.46 7.43
N SER A 158 0.22 -4.22 7.05
CA SER A 158 -0.07 -3.87 5.65
C SER A 158 1.16 -4.00 4.77
N GLU A 159 2.38 -3.87 5.32
CA GLU A 159 3.63 -3.91 4.59
C GLU A 159 4.59 -4.93 5.19
N ARG A 160 5.41 -5.57 4.35
CA ARG A 160 6.43 -6.55 4.74
C ARG A 160 7.56 -5.93 5.55
N VAL A 161 8.08 -4.80 5.10
CA VAL A 161 9.28 -4.17 5.68
C VAL A 161 9.17 -3.88 7.18
N PRO A 162 8.04 -3.36 7.73
CA PRO A 162 7.90 -3.20 9.16
C PRO A 162 8.09 -4.49 9.96
N LEU A 163 7.59 -5.62 9.44
CA LEU A 163 7.76 -6.92 10.08
C LEU A 163 9.23 -7.37 10.04
N MET A 164 9.88 -7.22 8.87
CA MET A 164 11.31 -7.54 8.72
C MET A 164 12.18 -6.72 9.68
N THR A 165 11.94 -5.40 9.74
CA THR A 165 12.78 -4.49 10.53
C THR A 165 12.58 -4.66 12.03
N VAL A 166 11.33 -4.85 12.49
CA VAL A 166 11.02 -4.92 13.93
C VAL A 166 11.41 -6.25 14.52
N PHE A 167 11.28 -7.33 13.76
CA PHE A 167 11.55 -8.69 14.23
C PHE A 167 12.90 -9.25 13.73
N GLU A 168 13.67 -8.44 12.98
CA GLU A 168 14.98 -8.80 12.45
C GLU A 168 14.97 -10.12 11.65
N VAL A 169 13.95 -10.26 10.77
CA VAL A 169 13.73 -11.47 9.95
C VAL A 169 13.95 -11.18 8.47
N GLU A 170 14.28 -12.24 7.72
CA GLU A 170 14.46 -12.17 6.27
C GLU A 170 13.11 -12.10 5.53
N SER A 171 13.14 -11.62 4.29
CA SER A 171 11.93 -11.38 3.49
C SER A 171 11.11 -12.64 3.24
N GLU A 172 11.75 -13.80 3.16
CA GLU A 172 11.16 -15.11 2.91
C GLU A 172 10.32 -15.63 4.08
N GLN A 173 10.60 -15.15 5.28
CA GLN A 173 9.87 -15.51 6.49
C GLN A 173 8.55 -14.75 6.61
N VAL A 174 8.44 -13.58 5.97
CA VAL A 174 7.22 -12.77 5.96
C VAL A 174 6.37 -13.16 4.76
N GLN A 175 5.23 -13.77 5.03
CA GLN A 175 4.30 -14.24 4.02
C GLN A 175 3.27 -13.17 3.68
N GLU A 176 2.74 -13.19 2.46
CA GLU A 176 1.59 -12.39 2.06
C GLU A 176 0.32 -13.21 2.24
N LEU A 177 -0.70 -12.63 2.90
CA LEU A 177 -1.99 -13.30 3.05
C LEU A 177 -2.65 -13.45 1.68
N PRO A 178 -3.02 -14.67 1.23
CA PRO A 178 -3.64 -14.86 -0.06
C PRO A 178 -4.95 -14.07 -0.21
N PRO A 179 -5.36 -13.65 -1.41
CA PRO A 179 -6.67 -13.05 -1.65
C PRO A 179 -7.81 -13.96 -1.17
N ALA A 180 -8.91 -13.36 -0.70
CA ALA A 180 -10.07 -14.05 -0.13
C ALA A 180 -9.80 -14.89 1.12
N ASN A 181 -8.61 -14.78 1.72
CA ASN A 181 -8.26 -15.55 2.90
C ASN A 181 -8.32 -14.71 4.17
N MET A 182 -8.58 -15.42 5.26
CA MET A 182 -8.57 -14.91 6.61
C MET A 182 -7.58 -15.72 7.46
N LEU A 183 -6.70 -15.03 8.18
CA LEU A 183 -5.95 -15.57 9.29
C LEU A 183 -6.79 -15.39 10.56
N SER A 184 -7.26 -16.46 11.16
CA SER A 184 -7.94 -16.48 12.46
C SER A 184 -6.98 -16.93 13.55
N ILE A 185 -7.09 -16.33 14.72
CA ILE A 185 -6.25 -16.61 15.89
C ILE A 185 -7.16 -16.70 17.10
N LYS A 186 -7.18 -17.83 17.76
CA LYS A 186 -7.93 -18.05 18.99
C LYS A 186 -7.18 -17.49 20.20
N ALA A 187 -7.92 -17.29 21.30
CA ALA A 187 -7.36 -16.78 22.55
C ALA A 187 -6.23 -17.69 23.12
N ASP A 188 -6.22 -18.98 22.80
CA ASP A 188 -5.21 -19.96 23.20
C ASP A 188 -3.96 -19.98 22.27
N GLY A 189 -3.95 -19.14 21.21
CA GLY A 189 -2.88 -19.08 20.23
C GLY A 189 -3.07 -20.01 19.03
N THR A 190 -4.06 -20.89 19.04
CA THR A 190 -4.39 -21.70 17.86
C THR A 190 -4.79 -20.81 16.70
N HIS A 191 -4.24 -21.06 15.54
CA HIS A 191 -4.48 -20.24 14.35
C HIS A 191 -4.69 -21.07 13.09
N ALA A 192 -5.39 -20.48 12.12
CA ALA A 192 -5.62 -21.08 10.82
C ALA A 192 -5.75 -20.00 9.73
N ILE A 193 -5.29 -20.32 8.52
CA ILE A 193 -5.58 -19.53 7.32
C ILE A 193 -6.62 -20.27 6.50
N THR A 194 -7.75 -19.62 6.27
CA THR A 194 -8.89 -20.23 5.57
C THR A 194 -9.51 -19.26 4.59
N GLU A 195 -10.07 -19.77 3.50
CA GLU A 195 -10.88 -18.96 2.58
C GLU A 195 -12.21 -18.58 3.27
N PHE A 196 -12.53 -17.29 3.29
CA PHE A 196 -13.82 -16.80 3.77
C PHE A 196 -14.78 -16.46 2.62
N THR A 197 -14.25 -16.32 1.40
CA THR A 197 -15.03 -16.11 0.17
C THR A 197 -14.24 -16.67 -1.03
N THR A 198 -14.86 -16.69 -2.21
CA THR A 198 -14.21 -17.18 -3.42
C THR A 198 -13.13 -16.19 -3.90
N PRO A 199 -11.89 -16.65 -4.12
CA PRO A 199 -10.85 -15.82 -4.72
C PRO A 199 -11.24 -15.38 -6.13
N LEU A 200 -10.97 -14.13 -6.45
CA LEU A 200 -11.21 -13.53 -7.76
C LEU A 200 -9.89 -13.27 -8.49
N LYS A 201 -9.98 -12.82 -9.74
CA LYS A 201 -8.78 -12.49 -10.52
C LYS A 201 -7.94 -11.46 -9.77
N PRO A 202 -6.66 -11.72 -9.51
CA PRO A 202 -5.78 -10.78 -8.79
C PRO A 202 -5.73 -9.41 -9.50
N ALA A 203 -5.93 -8.35 -8.73
CA ALA A 203 -5.89 -6.96 -9.19
C ALA A 203 -5.20 -6.06 -8.14
N PRO A 204 -3.92 -6.31 -7.82
CA PRO A 204 -3.21 -5.54 -6.82
C PRO A 204 -3.16 -4.06 -7.21
N CYS A 205 -3.41 -3.19 -6.23
CA CYS A 205 -3.45 -1.76 -6.46
C CYS A 205 -2.05 -1.22 -6.79
N SER A 206 -1.87 -0.72 -8.01
CA SER A 206 -0.62 -0.09 -8.44
C SER A 206 -0.30 1.16 -7.62
N PHE A 207 -1.32 1.90 -7.19
CA PHE A 207 -1.15 3.08 -6.35
C PHE A 207 -0.57 2.74 -4.96
N GLU A 208 -0.97 1.61 -4.36
CA GLU A 208 -0.35 1.10 -3.13
C GLU A 208 1.14 0.85 -3.34
N LYS A 209 1.53 0.16 -4.42
CA LYS A 209 2.94 -0.15 -4.73
C LYS A 209 3.77 1.09 -5.05
N ILE A 210 3.20 2.05 -5.78
CA ILE A 210 3.90 3.25 -6.22
C ILE A 210 4.00 4.27 -5.10
N TYR A 211 2.90 4.51 -4.38
CA TYR A 211 2.78 5.67 -3.49
C TYR A 211 2.96 5.32 -2.00
N PHE A 212 2.33 4.23 -1.53
CA PHE A 212 2.34 3.90 -0.11
C PHE A 212 3.46 2.95 0.28
N SER A 213 3.75 1.93 -0.54
CA SER A 213 4.75 0.91 -0.21
C SER A 213 6.14 1.51 -0.02
N ARG A 214 6.89 0.93 0.91
CA ARG A 214 8.26 1.34 1.19
C ARG A 214 9.20 0.93 0.05
N GLY A 215 10.05 1.87 -0.36
CA GLY A 215 11.01 1.65 -1.45
C GLY A 215 12.13 0.67 -1.12
N ASN A 216 12.28 0.27 0.13
CA ASN A 216 13.24 -0.75 0.58
C ASN A 216 12.64 -2.17 0.69
N ASP A 217 11.38 -2.38 0.31
CA ASP A 217 10.86 -3.73 0.05
C ASP A 217 11.57 -4.32 -1.17
N PRO A 218 12.11 -5.55 -1.12
CA PRO A 218 12.89 -6.13 -2.21
C PRO A 218 12.15 -6.22 -3.55
N ILE A 219 10.84 -6.46 -3.50
CA ILE A 219 10.00 -6.54 -4.70
C ILE A 219 9.72 -5.15 -5.25
N VAL A 220 9.26 -4.22 -4.39
CA VAL A 220 8.95 -2.83 -4.74
C VAL A 220 10.19 -2.11 -5.28
N TYR A 221 11.36 -2.33 -4.67
CA TYR A 221 12.63 -1.78 -5.13
C TYR A 221 12.93 -2.18 -6.58
N ARG A 222 12.85 -3.49 -6.89
CA ARG A 222 13.08 -4.00 -8.25
C ARG A 222 12.05 -3.49 -9.25
N GLU A 223 10.77 -3.48 -8.88
CA GLU A 223 9.69 -2.96 -9.72
C GLU A 223 9.90 -1.47 -10.04
N ARG A 224 10.23 -0.65 -9.06
CA ARG A 224 10.50 0.79 -9.27
C ARG A 224 11.73 1.03 -10.14
N LYS A 225 12.80 0.26 -9.95
CA LYS A 225 13.96 0.30 -10.86
C LYS A 225 13.57 -0.06 -12.30
N ALA A 226 12.78 -1.11 -12.47
CA ALA A 226 12.31 -1.54 -13.79
C ALA A 226 11.43 -0.48 -14.47
N LEU A 227 10.54 0.18 -13.72
CA LEU A 227 9.73 1.30 -14.22
C LEU A 227 10.60 2.46 -14.72
N GLY A 228 11.62 2.84 -13.97
CA GLY A 228 12.56 3.86 -14.40
C GLY A 228 13.31 3.48 -15.67
N ALA A 229 13.82 2.25 -15.74
CA ALA A 229 14.53 1.74 -16.93
C ALA A 229 13.62 1.69 -18.17
N ALA A 230 12.33 1.38 -18.00
CA ALA A 230 11.35 1.33 -19.08
C ALA A 230 11.07 2.69 -19.73
N LEU A 231 11.34 3.81 -19.05
CA LEU A 231 11.22 5.17 -19.60
C LEU A 231 12.36 5.53 -20.56
N THR A 232 13.43 4.76 -20.62
CA THR A 232 14.62 5.08 -21.42
C THR A 232 14.31 5.42 -22.88
N PRO A 233 13.54 4.63 -23.66
CA PRO A 233 13.27 4.95 -25.06
C PRO A 233 12.57 6.29 -25.21
N GLN A 234 11.52 6.54 -24.44
CA GLN A 234 10.74 7.76 -24.50
C GLN A 234 11.58 9.01 -24.16
N ILE A 235 12.46 8.92 -23.16
CA ILE A 235 13.33 10.02 -22.78
C ILE A 235 14.39 10.27 -23.85
N VAL A 236 14.96 9.21 -24.41
CA VAL A 236 15.94 9.33 -25.51
C VAL A 236 15.31 10.03 -26.71
N ASP A 237 14.11 9.63 -27.11
CA ASP A 237 13.38 10.25 -28.21
C ASP A 237 13.05 11.73 -27.94
N SER A 238 12.67 12.06 -26.71
CA SER A 238 12.36 13.43 -26.29
C SER A 238 13.58 14.35 -26.20
N LEU A 239 14.76 13.78 -25.93
CA LEU A 239 16.01 14.55 -25.89
C LEU A 239 16.55 14.88 -27.28
N GLU A 240 16.11 14.15 -28.31
CA GLU A 240 16.68 14.24 -29.66
C GLU A 240 18.21 14.07 -29.59
N ASP A 241 18.99 15.04 -30.05
CA ASP A 241 20.46 15.01 -29.95
C ASP A 241 21.05 15.85 -28.80
N ARG A 242 20.18 16.34 -27.87
CA ARG A 242 20.62 17.23 -26.77
C ARG A 242 21.14 16.47 -25.54
N PHE A 243 21.73 15.29 -25.73
CA PHE A 243 22.23 14.45 -24.63
C PHE A 243 23.23 15.15 -23.73
N ASP A 244 24.16 15.90 -24.31
CA ASP A 244 25.24 16.56 -23.57
C ASP A 244 24.77 17.75 -22.74
N LYS A 245 23.63 18.32 -23.11
CA LYS A 245 22.98 19.43 -22.39
C LYS A 245 21.87 18.94 -21.46
N SER A 246 21.70 17.63 -21.30
CA SER A 246 20.65 17.10 -20.44
C SER A 246 21.15 16.78 -19.04
N ALA A 247 20.34 17.15 -18.03
CA ALA A 247 20.49 16.76 -16.65
C ALA A 247 19.27 15.94 -16.19
N ILE A 248 19.51 14.78 -15.64
CA ILE A 248 18.47 13.87 -15.15
C ILE A 248 18.36 14.02 -13.64
N THR A 249 17.17 14.28 -13.14
CA THR A 249 16.89 14.43 -11.71
C THR A 249 15.61 13.71 -11.32
N TYR A 250 15.23 13.79 -10.07
CA TYR A 250 14.00 13.18 -9.55
C TYR A 250 13.36 14.06 -8.47
N ILE A 251 12.06 13.86 -8.27
CA ILE A 251 11.34 14.48 -7.17
C ILE A 251 11.45 13.58 -5.94
N PRO A 252 12.13 14.02 -4.87
CA PRO A 252 12.32 13.20 -3.68
C PRO A 252 11.00 13.01 -2.90
N ASN A 253 10.84 11.88 -2.15
CA ASN A 253 11.85 10.83 -2.01
C ASN A 253 11.45 9.57 -2.79
N THR A 254 10.19 9.44 -3.21
CA THR A 254 9.61 8.19 -3.76
C THR A 254 10.17 7.82 -5.12
N ALA A 255 10.50 8.81 -5.95
CA ALA A 255 11.01 8.61 -7.30
C ALA A 255 12.51 8.21 -7.36
N GLU A 256 13.24 8.27 -6.25
CA GLU A 256 14.69 8.01 -6.23
C GLU A 256 15.06 6.64 -6.80
N THR A 257 14.35 5.58 -6.41
CA THR A 257 14.65 4.23 -6.89
C THR A 257 14.40 4.09 -8.40
N ALA A 258 13.34 4.70 -8.92
CA ALA A 258 13.06 4.72 -10.35
C ALA A 258 14.10 5.53 -11.12
N TYR A 259 14.59 6.64 -10.55
CA TYR A 259 15.69 7.43 -11.10
C TYR A 259 16.97 6.60 -11.27
N TYR A 260 17.36 5.77 -10.30
CA TYR A 260 18.51 4.88 -10.48
C TYR A 260 18.27 3.88 -11.62
N GLY A 261 17.05 3.36 -11.77
CA GLY A 261 16.69 2.49 -12.90
C GLY A 261 16.80 3.21 -14.25
N LEU A 262 16.32 4.45 -14.33
CA LEU A 262 16.44 5.28 -15.53
C LEU A 262 17.91 5.55 -15.90
N LEU A 263 18.74 5.95 -14.93
CA LEU A 263 20.16 6.17 -15.18
C LEU A 263 20.86 4.91 -15.70
N GLU A 264 20.52 3.75 -15.16
CA GLU A 264 21.04 2.46 -15.62
C GLU A 264 20.60 2.17 -17.07
N GLY A 265 19.33 2.36 -17.39
CA GLY A 265 18.79 2.22 -18.74
C GLY A 265 19.47 3.16 -19.75
N LEU A 266 19.65 4.43 -19.41
CA LEU A 266 20.34 5.41 -20.23
C LEU A 266 21.82 5.05 -20.44
N ARG A 267 22.51 4.53 -19.41
CA ARG A 267 23.89 4.04 -19.54
C ARG A 267 23.99 2.84 -20.49
N VAL A 268 23.04 1.91 -20.42
CA VAL A 268 22.96 0.77 -21.33
C VAL A 268 22.72 1.24 -22.76
N TYR A 269 21.80 2.19 -22.97
CA TYR A 269 21.53 2.80 -24.27
C TYR A 269 22.79 3.46 -24.85
N ARG A 270 23.45 4.31 -24.07
CA ARG A 270 24.71 4.97 -24.47
C ARG A 270 25.78 3.95 -24.87
N ARG A 271 25.98 2.92 -24.07
CA ARG A 271 26.96 1.87 -24.35
C ARG A 271 26.71 1.21 -25.72
N LYS A 272 25.46 0.85 -26.02
CA LYS A 272 25.09 0.27 -27.31
C LYS A 272 25.34 1.23 -28.45
N ARG A 273 24.99 2.51 -28.32
CA ARG A 273 25.20 3.55 -29.34
C ARG A 273 26.68 3.78 -29.61
N VAL A 274 27.45 3.98 -28.55
CA VAL A 274 28.91 4.20 -28.68
C VAL A 274 29.61 2.98 -29.27
N HIS A 275 29.26 1.77 -28.84
CA HIS A 275 29.80 0.55 -29.38
C HIS A 275 29.55 0.43 -30.91
N ALA A 276 28.32 0.71 -31.35
CA ALA A 276 27.98 0.69 -32.78
C ALA A 276 28.82 1.74 -33.58
N GLN A 277 28.93 2.97 -33.03
CA GLN A 277 29.74 4.05 -33.67
C GLN A 277 31.23 3.68 -33.79
N LEU A 278 31.81 3.11 -32.73
CA LEU A 278 33.22 2.71 -32.77
C LEU A 278 33.47 1.54 -33.73
N LEU A 279 32.56 0.57 -33.79
CA LEU A 279 32.66 -0.54 -34.76
C LEU A 279 32.54 -0.06 -36.20
N GLU A 280 31.68 0.91 -36.48
CA GLU A 280 31.54 1.50 -37.80
C GLU A 280 32.80 2.27 -38.19
N ALA A 281 33.33 3.12 -37.30
CA ALA A 281 34.58 3.84 -37.49
C ALA A 281 35.77 2.90 -37.72
N LEU A 282 35.84 1.79 -36.99
CA LEU A 282 36.89 0.77 -37.19
C LEU A 282 36.78 0.12 -38.56
N ARG A 283 35.59 -0.24 -39.01
CA ARG A 283 35.35 -0.83 -40.35
C ARG A 283 35.72 0.13 -41.47
N ASN A 284 35.46 1.41 -41.26
CA ASN A 284 35.74 2.46 -42.26
C ASN A 284 37.18 2.99 -42.19
N GLY A 285 37.99 2.53 -41.23
CA GLY A 285 39.36 3.01 -41.04
C GLY A 285 39.47 4.47 -40.54
N THR A 286 38.39 4.98 -39.92
CA THR A 286 38.28 6.37 -39.44
C THR A 286 38.39 6.48 -37.92
N LEU A 287 38.62 5.36 -37.21
CA LEU A 287 38.79 5.36 -35.76
C LEU A 287 40.08 6.05 -35.36
N ASP A 288 40.01 7.08 -34.56
CA ASP A 288 41.14 7.83 -34.01
C ASP A 288 41.11 7.93 -32.48
N GLU A 289 42.14 8.46 -31.87
CA GLU A 289 42.29 8.62 -30.43
C GLU A 289 41.24 9.59 -29.86
N ASN A 290 40.90 10.67 -30.59
CA ASN A 290 39.87 11.61 -30.14
C ASN A 290 38.49 10.97 -30.06
N MET A 291 38.16 10.09 -30.98
CA MET A 291 36.90 9.32 -30.93
C MET A 291 36.86 8.38 -29.71
N LEU A 292 37.99 7.71 -29.42
CA LEU A 292 38.11 6.85 -28.26
C LEU A 292 38.00 7.63 -26.97
N ASP A 293 38.72 8.74 -26.84
CA ASP A 293 38.69 9.62 -25.68
C ASP A 293 37.29 10.20 -25.46
N SER A 294 36.61 10.67 -26.50
CA SER A 294 35.26 11.15 -26.43
C SER A 294 34.28 10.05 -25.96
N ALA A 295 34.46 8.82 -26.44
CA ALA A 295 33.65 7.69 -26.03
C ALA A 295 33.81 7.31 -24.55
N ILE A 296 35.05 7.40 -24.03
CA ILE A 296 35.43 7.04 -22.66
C ILE A 296 35.13 8.17 -21.69
N LEU A 297 35.52 9.41 -22.00
CA LEU A 297 35.49 10.54 -21.09
C LEU A 297 34.13 11.22 -20.99
N LYS A 298 33.27 11.05 -21.97
CA LYS A 298 31.93 11.66 -21.97
C LYS A 298 31.05 11.14 -20.84
N ARG A 299 30.65 12.02 -19.92
CA ARG A 299 29.93 11.68 -18.68
C ARG A 299 28.41 11.71 -18.84
N TRP A 300 27.85 11.24 -19.94
CA TRP A 300 26.41 11.14 -20.08
C TRP A 300 25.93 9.71 -19.67
N PRO A 301 24.78 9.51 -18.98
CA PRO A 301 23.84 10.53 -18.51
C PRO A 301 24.37 11.30 -17.29
N ARG A 302 24.14 12.63 -17.28
CA ARG A 302 24.43 13.47 -16.12
C ARG A 302 23.27 13.41 -15.15
N GLY A 303 23.50 12.78 -14.00
CA GLY A 303 22.51 12.67 -12.93
C GLY A 303 22.81 13.70 -11.83
N GLU A 304 21.81 14.52 -11.49
CA GLU A 304 21.94 15.57 -10.47
C GLU A 304 20.78 15.49 -9.46
N LYS A 305 21.09 15.68 -8.18
CA LYS A 305 20.06 15.85 -7.16
C LYS A 305 19.75 17.35 -7.05
N ILE A 306 18.71 17.78 -7.73
CA ILE A 306 18.32 19.20 -7.78
C ILE A 306 17.35 19.54 -6.66
N ALA A 307 16.36 18.70 -6.41
CA ALA A 307 15.37 18.93 -5.35
C ALA A 307 15.75 18.17 -4.07
N HIS A 308 15.68 18.85 -2.94
CA HIS A 308 15.86 18.29 -1.59
C HIS A 308 14.57 18.39 -0.81
N LYS A 309 14.24 17.35 -0.06
CA LYS A 309 13.05 17.30 0.78
C LYS A 309 13.42 16.75 2.15
N ASP A 310 13.56 17.65 3.13
CA ASP A 310 13.94 17.28 4.50
C ASP A 310 12.74 16.92 5.39
N ILE A 311 11.56 17.39 5.02
CA ILE A 311 10.33 17.17 5.80
C ILE A 311 9.61 15.90 5.30
N LYS A 312 9.31 14.99 6.23
CA LYS A 312 8.50 13.77 5.95
C LYS A 312 7.00 14.10 5.78
N MET A 313 6.67 15.13 5.03
CA MET A 313 5.29 15.53 4.75
C MET A 313 4.92 15.19 3.31
N ARG A 314 3.74 14.59 3.11
CA ARG A 314 3.21 14.31 1.77
C ARG A 314 2.44 15.53 1.27
N THR A 315 2.96 16.18 0.25
CA THR A 315 2.36 17.41 -0.33
C THR A 315 1.21 17.15 -1.29
N PHE A 316 0.98 15.88 -1.59
CA PHE A 316 0.15 15.44 -2.69
C PHE A 316 -1.37 15.43 -2.39
N ILE A 317 -1.78 15.19 -1.14
CA ILE A 317 -3.19 15.05 -0.73
C ILE A 317 -3.72 16.33 -0.04
N THR A 318 -3.10 17.46 -0.28
CA THR A 318 -3.56 18.76 0.24
C THR A 318 -4.47 19.48 -0.77
N GLN A 319 -5.40 20.29 -0.26
CA GLN A 319 -6.27 21.12 -1.09
C GLN A 319 -5.42 22.03 -2.01
N GLU A 320 -5.86 22.19 -3.25
CA GLU A 320 -5.12 22.83 -4.34
C GLU A 320 -4.60 24.25 -4.01
N LYS A 321 -5.38 25.06 -3.27
CA LYS A 321 -4.99 26.42 -2.86
C LYS A 321 -3.82 26.48 -1.87
N SER A 322 -3.65 25.49 -1.02
CA SER A 322 -2.54 25.43 -0.05
C SER A 322 -1.31 24.68 -0.59
N ARG A 323 -1.47 23.97 -1.71
CA ARG A 323 -0.43 23.13 -2.30
C ARG A 323 0.77 23.93 -2.82
N ALA A 324 0.52 25.02 -3.54
CA ALA A 324 1.60 25.87 -4.09
C ALA A 324 2.49 26.49 -2.99
N GLN A 325 1.88 26.96 -1.90
CA GLN A 325 2.61 27.48 -0.75
C GLN A 325 3.39 26.38 -0.01
N LEU A 326 2.77 25.20 0.17
CA LEU A 326 3.41 24.05 0.80
C LEU A 326 4.63 23.57 0.00
N VAL A 327 4.52 23.48 -1.32
CA VAL A 327 5.61 23.05 -2.20
C VAL A 327 6.82 23.96 -2.06
N SER A 328 6.61 25.30 -2.03
CA SER A 328 7.70 26.26 -1.88
C SER A 328 8.44 26.22 -0.55
N HIS A 329 7.82 25.61 0.50
CA HIS A 329 8.44 25.47 1.82
C HIS A 329 8.95 24.05 2.13
N VAL A 330 8.65 23.09 1.28
CA VAL A 330 9.00 21.67 1.50
C VAL A 330 10.21 21.24 0.68
N TYR A 331 10.48 21.93 -0.43
CA TYR A 331 11.57 21.62 -1.32
C TYR A 331 12.59 22.75 -1.38
N ASP A 332 13.85 22.40 -1.13
CA ASP A 332 15.00 23.24 -1.42
C ASP A 332 15.64 22.82 -2.75
N LEU A 333 16.36 23.74 -3.38
CA LEU A 333 17.00 23.51 -4.67
C LEU A 333 18.52 23.59 -4.57
N THR A 334 19.22 22.73 -5.30
CA THR A 334 20.67 22.86 -5.51
C THR A 334 20.94 23.93 -6.55
N TYR A 335 21.43 25.07 -6.12
CA TYR A 335 21.76 26.19 -7.00
C TYR A 335 23.00 25.89 -7.84
N GLY A 336 22.98 26.31 -9.10
CA GLY A 336 24.13 26.18 -10.02
C GLY A 336 24.37 24.78 -10.58
N ALA A 337 23.52 23.78 -10.21
CA ALA A 337 23.64 22.43 -10.74
C ALA A 337 23.21 22.32 -12.21
N VAL A 338 22.33 23.21 -12.67
CA VAL A 338 21.86 23.31 -14.07
C VAL A 338 21.94 24.74 -14.55
N GLY A 339 22.30 24.90 -15.80
CA GLY A 339 22.39 26.20 -16.48
C GLY A 339 21.14 26.50 -17.32
N PRO A 340 21.02 27.73 -17.85
CA PRO A 340 19.86 28.15 -18.64
C PRO A 340 19.70 27.39 -19.97
N GLU A 341 20.80 26.82 -20.47
CA GLU A 341 20.83 26.03 -21.71
C GLU A 341 20.59 24.52 -21.49
N ASP A 342 20.52 24.08 -20.23
CA ASP A 342 20.34 22.67 -19.91
C ASP A 342 18.88 22.24 -20.11
N VAL A 343 18.71 21.02 -20.62
CA VAL A 343 17.42 20.32 -20.65
C VAL A 343 17.28 19.51 -19.37
N LEU A 344 16.34 19.89 -18.53
CA LEU A 344 16.08 19.17 -17.29
C LEU A 344 15.03 18.08 -17.49
N VAL A 345 15.42 16.84 -17.19
CA VAL A 345 14.51 15.69 -17.12
C VAL A 345 14.26 15.35 -15.66
N ALA A 346 13.10 15.73 -15.15
CA ALA A 346 12.68 15.47 -13.77
C ALA A 346 11.74 14.27 -13.72
N LEU A 347 12.15 13.21 -13.01
CA LEU A 347 11.36 12.01 -12.82
C LEU A 347 10.50 12.15 -11.57
N ASP A 348 9.18 11.95 -11.71
CA ASP A 348 8.27 11.71 -10.60
C ASP A 348 7.65 10.31 -10.74
N LEU A 349 7.39 9.65 -9.62
CA LEU A 349 6.85 8.30 -9.63
C LEU A 349 5.31 8.29 -9.70
N SER A 350 4.66 9.35 -9.24
CA SER A 350 3.20 9.45 -9.22
C SER A 350 2.71 10.82 -9.70
N LEU A 351 2.08 10.84 -10.87
CA LEU A 351 1.36 11.99 -11.38
C LEU A 351 -0.15 11.70 -11.27
N ILE A 352 -0.84 12.32 -10.31
CA ILE A 352 -2.32 12.23 -10.24
C ILE A 352 -2.98 13.22 -11.19
N HIS A 353 -2.37 14.36 -11.44
CA HIS A 353 -2.84 15.32 -12.41
C HIS A 353 -1.77 15.49 -13.49
N ILE A 354 -2.07 15.08 -14.69
CA ILE A 354 -1.37 15.55 -15.88
C ILE A 354 -1.81 16.99 -16.05
N SER A 355 -1.05 17.93 -15.48
CA SER A 355 -1.17 19.32 -15.88
C SER A 355 -0.61 19.41 -17.29
N GLU A 356 -1.43 19.79 -18.25
CA GLU A 356 -0.93 20.22 -19.54
C GLU A 356 0.17 21.26 -19.32
N PRO A 357 1.30 21.19 -20.06
CA PRO A 357 2.34 22.19 -19.96
C PRO A 357 1.71 23.53 -20.37
N THR A 358 1.46 24.40 -19.39
CA THR A 358 1.10 25.78 -19.67
C THR A 358 2.27 26.38 -20.45
N ARG A 359 2.09 26.52 -21.75
CA ARG A 359 2.97 27.40 -22.55
C ARG A 359 2.86 28.78 -21.90
N ARG A 360 3.89 29.19 -21.20
CA ARG A 360 4.07 30.59 -20.86
C ARG A 360 4.39 31.31 -22.18
N SER A 361 3.46 32.13 -22.64
CA SER A 361 3.68 33.15 -23.65
C SER A 361 4.70 34.18 -23.16
#